data_785f0c271abbde77477711201d4bf5dc
#
_entry.id   785f0c271abbde77477711201d4bf5dc
#
_cell.length_a   1.000
_cell.length_b   1.000
_cell.length_c   1.000
_cell.angle_alpha   90.00
_cell.angle_beta   90.00
_cell.angle_gamma   90.00
#
_symmetry.space_group_name_H-M   'P 1'
#
loop_
_entity.id
_entity.type
_entity.pdbx_description
1 polymer ?
#
loop_
_entity_poly.entity_id
_entity_poly.type
_entity_poly.pdbx_seq_one_letter_code
_entity_poly.pdbx_strand_id
1 'polypeptide(L)'
;RGENITIIFINNAIYGMTGGQMAPTTLPGQITQTTPYGRNPDVEGFPVRVCEMLSTLSGVALAERVTVIDPKNINIAKKAIRKGFEFQKNKQGFSIIEVLSTCPTNWGMTPIEALDRVRTEMIPYYPLGVFKEGAIR
;
A
#
# COMPACT_ATOMS: atom_id res chain seq x y z
N ARG A 1 -0.38 -11.68 17.08
CA ARG A 1 -1.25 -11.78 18.26
C ARG A 1 -2.72 -11.53 17.93
N GLY A 2 -3.05 -10.86 16.83
CA GLY A 2 -4.45 -10.55 16.48
C GLY A 2 -5.05 -9.44 17.33
N GLU A 3 -4.25 -8.44 17.68
CA GLU A 3 -4.70 -7.25 18.41
C GLU A 3 -5.77 -6.49 17.59
N ASN A 4 -6.76 -5.92 18.29
CA ASN A 4 -7.82 -5.15 17.65
C ASN A 4 -7.32 -3.74 17.27
N ILE A 5 -6.54 -3.66 16.22
CA ILE A 5 -5.92 -2.44 15.71
C ILE A 5 -6.19 -2.35 14.21
N THR A 6 -6.49 -1.16 13.73
CA THR A 6 -6.56 -0.88 12.28
C THR A 6 -5.39 -0.01 11.87
N ILE A 7 -4.61 -0.49 10.89
CA ILE A 7 -3.55 0.26 10.25
C ILE A 7 -4.02 0.74 8.88
N ILE A 8 -3.86 2.02 8.61
CA ILE A 8 -4.00 2.60 7.27
C ILE A 8 -2.59 2.86 6.77
N PHE A 9 -2.14 2.03 5.84
CA PHE A 9 -0.80 2.08 5.29
C PHE A 9 -0.82 2.82 3.95
N ILE A 10 -0.26 4.03 3.92
CA ILE A 10 -0.13 4.81 2.68
C ILE A 10 1.12 4.34 1.95
N ASN A 11 0.93 3.68 0.82
CA ASN A 11 1.99 3.18 -0.02
C ASN A 11 2.15 4.06 -1.27
N ASN A 12 3.19 4.88 -1.29
CA ASN A 12 3.60 5.69 -2.44
C ASN A 12 4.95 5.25 -3.02
N ALA A 13 5.38 4.02 -2.70
CA ALA A 13 6.60 3.39 -3.23
C ALA A 13 7.89 4.20 -2.99
N ILE A 14 7.93 5.05 -1.96
CA ILE A 14 9.12 5.86 -1.62
C ILE A 14 9.00 6.40 -0.18
N TYR A 15 10.11 6.61 0.52
CA TYR A 15 10.14 7.40 1.74
C TYR A 15 10.17 8.89 1.42
N GLY A 16 9.00 9.45 1.07
CA GLY A 16 8.89 10.82 0.59
C GLY A 16 9.20 11.88 1.62
N MET A 17 8.71 11.70 2.86
CA MET A 17 8.82 12.69 3.93
C MET A 17 10.28 12.92 4.39
N THR A 18 11.13 11.91 4.31
CA THR A 18 12.54 11.96 4.72
C THR A 18 13.51 12.32 3.60
N GLY A 19 13.01 12.65 2.40
CA GLY A 19 13.83 13.12 1.29
C GLY A 19 13.90 12.19 0.07
N GLY A 20 13.07 11.16 0.00
CA GLY A 20 12.93 10.35 -1.22
C GLY A 20 13.83 9.13 -1.29
N GLN A 21 14.13 8.48 -0.16
CA GLN A 21 14.87 7.23 -0.13
C GLN A 21 14.04 6.04 -0.62
N MET A 22 14.73 4.97 -1.01
CA MET A 22 14.10 3.70 -1.34
C MET A 22 13.32 3.15 -0.13
N ALA A 23 12.06 2.82 -0.35
CA ALA A 23 11.21 2.11 0.61
C ALA A 23 11.18 0.61 0.31
N PRO A 24 10.76 -0.24 1.23
CA PRO A 24 10.54 -1.66 0.96
C PRO A 24 9.60 -1.92 -0.23
N THR A 25 8.69 -0.99 -0.50
CA THR A 25 7.69 -1.06 -1.59
C THR A 25 8.11 -0.31 -2.86
N THR A 26 9.31 0.25 -2.94
CA THR A 26 9.81 0.91 -4.16
C THR A 26 9.84 -0.08 -5.33
N LEU A 27 9.28 0.30 -6.47
CA LEU A 27 9.17 -0.57 -7.64
C LEU A 27 10.53 -0.88 -8.26
N PRO A 28 10.69 -2.03 -8.96
CA PRO A 28 11.89 -2.30 -9.75
C PRO A 28 12.12 -1.19 -10.77
N GLY A 29 13.36 -0.78 -10.94
CA GLY A 29 13.76 0.32 -11.83
C GLY A 29 13.40 1.73 -11.34
N GLN A 30 12.67 1.87 -10.23
CA GLN A 30 12.34 3.19 -9.68
C GLN A 30 13.55 3.89 -9.11
N ILE A 31 13.81 5.10 -9.63
CA ILE A 31 14.88 5.98 -9.15
C ILE A 31 14.45 6.62 -7.83
N THR A 32 15.36 6.61 -6.86
CA THR A 32 15.22 7.28 -5.56
C THR A 32 16.55 7.88 -5.14
N GLN A 33 16.59 8.63 -4.04
CA GLN A 33 17.84 9.20 -3.52
C GLN A 33 18.90 8.13 -3.17
N THR A 34 18.46 6.94 -2.79
CA THR A 34 19.37 5.83 -2.44
C THR A 34 19.48 4.76 -3.53
N THR A 35 18.72 4.88 -4.61
CA THR A 35 18.82 4.04 -5.82
C THR A 35 18.86 4.94 -7.07
N PRO A 36 19.96 5.68 -7.29
CA PRO A 36 20.04 6.68 -8.36
C PRO A 36 20.00 6.10 -9.78
N TYR A 37 20.29 4.81 -9.92
CA TYR A 37 20.23 4.07 -11.19
C TYR A 37 18.95 3.22 -11.33
N GLY A 38 18.00 3.40 -10.39
CA GLY A 38 16.81 2.57 -10.27
C GLY A 38 17.02 1.35 -9.36
N ARG A 39 15.95 0.94 -8.64
CA ARG A 39 16.01 -0.26 -7.80
C ARG A 39 16.32 -1.49 -8.65
N ASN A 40 17.40 -2.17 -8.33
CA ASN A 40 17.78 -3.44 -8.93
C ASN A 40 17.42 -4.60 -7.98
N PRO A 41 16.44 -5.47 -8.33
CA PRO A 41 16.04 -6.59 -7.48
C PRO A 41 17.16 -7.57 -7.13
N ASP A 42 18.19 -7.69 -7.98
CA ASP A 42 19.32 -8.59 -7.73
C ASP A 42 20.27 -8.04 -6.63
N VAL A 43 20.18 -6.75 -6.33
CA VAL A 43 21.00 -6.07 -5.31
C VAL A 43 20.17 -5.68 -4.10
N GLU A 44 19.04 -4.97 -4.31
CA GLU A 44 18.19 -4.43 -3.25
C GLU A 44 16.98 -5.33 -2.93
N GLY A 45 16.83 -6.45 -3.62
CA GLY A 45 15.71 -7.38 -3.46
C GLY A 45 14.41 -6.87 -4.08
N PHE A 46 13.43 -7.75 -4.15
CA PHE A 46 12.10 -7.45 -4.69
C PHE A 46 11.27 -6.60 -3.73
N PRO A 47 10.38 -5.74 -4.26
CA PRO A 47 9.43 -4.98 -3.46
C PRO A 47 8.54 -5.87 -2.60
N VAL A 48 8.32 -5.45 -1.34
CA VAL A 48 7.45 -6.17 -0.40
C VAL A 48 5.99 -5.95 -0.77
N ARG A 49 5.23 -7.02 -0.92
CA ARG A 49 3.78 -7.02 -1.09
C ARG A 49 3.11 -7.16 0.26
N VAL A 50 2.79 -6.01 0.88
CA VAL A 50 2.39 -5.94 2.30
C VAL A 50 1.09 -6.68 2.56
N CYS A 51 0.04 -6.47 1.77
CA CYS A 51 -1.25 -7.14 1.96
C CYS A 51 -1.12 -8.66 1.79
N GLU A 52 -0.40 -9.13 0.76
CA GLU A 52 -0.17 -10.55 0.52
C GLU A 52 0.61 -11.18 1.68
N MET A 53 1.70 -10.55 2.10
CA MET A 53 2.53 -11.04 3.20
C MET A 53 1.72 -11.12 4.51
N LEU A 54 1.00 -10.06 4.86
CA LEU A 54 0.25 -10.03 6.12
C LEU A 54 -0.99 -10.94 6.09
N SER A 55 -1.58 -11.20 4.93
CA SER A 55 -2.73 -12.10 4.80
C SER A 55 -2.43 -13.54 5.23
N THR A 56 -1.17 -13.94 5.23
CA THR A 56 -0.74 -15.27 5.68
C THR A 56 -0.77 -15.43 7.22
N LEU A 57 -0.79 -14.32 7.96
CA LEU A 57 -0.74 -14.36 9.42
C LEU A 57 -2.12 -14.67 10.00
N SER A 58 -2.19 -15.61 10.94
CA SER A 58 -3.45 -16.03 11.59
C SER A 58 -4.14 -14.88 12.34
N GLY A 59 -3.38 -13.93 12.90
CA GLY A 59 -3.91 -12.81 13.66
C GLY A 59 -4.48 -11.64 12.82
N VAL A 60 -4.42 -11.72 11.49
CA VAL A 60 -4.96 -10.71 10.58
C VAL A 60 -6.40 -11.10 10.22
N ALA A 61 -7.35 -10.22 10.50
CA ALA A 61 -8.75 -10.39 10.18
C ALA A 61 -9.15 -9.73 8.85
N LEU A 62 -8.51 -8.61 8.51
CA LEU A 62 -8.75 -7.89 7.25
C LEU A 62 -7.42 -7.40 6.67
N ALA A 63 -7.20 -7.71 5.38
CA ALA A 63 -6.14 -7.13 4.57
C ALA A 63 -6.73 -6.73 3.21
N GLU A 64 -6.76 -5.44 2.92
CA GLU A 64 -7.37 -4.90 1.69
C GLU A 64 -6.47 -3.82 1.10
N ARG A 65 -6.25 -3.86 -0.23
CA ARG A 65 -5.52 -2.83 -0.97
C ARG A 65 -6.47 -2.04 -1.84
N VAL A 66 -6.39 -0.72 -1.70
CA VAL A 66 -7.20 0.26 -2.42
C VAL A 66 -6.32 1.36 -3.00
N THR A 67 -6.91 2.28 -3.75
CA THR A 67 -6.21 3.46 -4.27
C THR A 67 -7.12 4.69 -4.20
N VAL A 68 -6.53 5.88 -4.42
CA VAL A 68 -7.23 7.17 -4.38
C VAL A 68 -7.03 7.99 -5.66
N ILE A 69 -6.81 7.33 -6.78
CA ILE A 69 -6.48 7.97 -8.07
C ILE A 69 -7.66 8.68 -8.75
N ASP A 70 -8.89 8.38 -8.36
CA ASP A 70 -10.10 8.97 -8.92
C ASP A 70 -11.29 8.89 -7.93
N PRO A 71 -12.40 9.61 -8.19
CA PRO A 71 -13.55 9.64 -7.27
C PRO A 71 -14.17 8.27 -6.98
N LYS A 72 -14.21 7.37 -7.95
CA LYS A 72 -14.72 6.00 -7.77
C LYS A 72 -13.85 5.23 -6.76
N ASN A 73 -12.55 5.26 -6.96
CA ASN A 73 -11.58 4.59 -6.10
C ASN A 73 -11.52 5.22 -4.70
N ILE A 74 -11.65 6.54 -4.59
CA ILE A 74 -11.78 7.24 -3.29
C ILE A 74 -12.99 6.72 -2.50
N ASN A 75 -14.13 6.51 -3.14
CA ASN A 75 -15.32 5.96 -2.47
C ASN A 75 -15.10 4.51 -2.02
N ILE A 76 -14.38 3.71 -2.80
CA ILE A 76 -13.98 2.34 -2.42
C ILE A 76 -13.05 2.40 -1.20
N ALA A 77 -12.03 3.26 -1.22
CA ALA A 77 -11.09 3.43 -0.12
C ALA A 77 -11.80 3.86 1.19
N LYS A 78 -12.75 4.79 1.11
CA LYS A 78 -13.58 5.19 2.28
C LYS A 78 -14.35 4.01 2.88
N LYS A 79 -14.91 3.13 2.04
CA LYS A 79 -15.63 1.93 2.50
C LYS A 79 -14.68 0.92 3.15
N ALA A 80 -13.51 0.69 2.55
CA ALA A 80 -12.49 -0.20 3.09
C ALA A 80 -11.98 0.27 4.46
N ILE A 81 -11.68 1.57 4.60
CA ILE A 81 -11.26 2.16 5.87
C ILE A 81 -12.35 2.02 6.94
N ARG A 82 -13.62 2.31 6.60
CA ARG A 82 -14.74 2.11 7.51
C ARG A 82 -14.85 0.66 7.95
N LYS A 83 -14.76 -0.28 7.01
CA LYS A 83 -14.77 -1.72 7.30
C LYS A 83 -13.65 -2.11 8.27
N GLY A 84 -12.43 -1.60 8.09
CA GLY A 84 -11.32 -1.83 9.02
C GLY A 84 -11.65 -1.39 10.45
N PHE A 85 -12.22 -0.21 10.63
CA PHE A 85 -12.66 0.26 11.95
C PHE A 85 -13.85 -0.53 12.53
N GLU A 86 -14.76 -1.03 11.68
CA GLU A 86 -15.84 -1.93 12.12
C GLU A 86 -15.28 -3.25 12.65
N PHE A 87 -14.28 -3.84 11.96
CA PHE A 87 -13.56 -5.02 12.45
C PHE A 87 -12.91 -4.77 13.81
N GLN A 88 -12.24 -3.63 13.97
CA GLN A 88 -11.62 -3.25 15.24
C GLN A 88 -12.66 -3.07 16.36
N LYS A 89 -13.74 -2.33 16.09
CA LYS A 89 -14.83 -2.07 17.04
C LYS A 89 -15.50 -3.38 17.52
N ASN A 90 -15.68 -4.31 16.59
CA ASN A 90 -16.30 -5.61 16.86
C ASN A 90 -15.29 -6.66 17.40
N LYS A 91 -14.05 -6.25 17.71
CA LYS A 91 -12.99 -7.11 18.26
C LYS A 91 -12.70 -8.35 17.38
N GLN A 92 -12.75 -8.17 16.08
CA GLN A 92 -12.56 -9.25 15.11
C GLN A 92 -11.09 -9.55 14.79
N GLY A 93 -10.15 -8.72 15.26
CA GLY A 93 -8.72 -8.86 15.08
C GLY A 93 -8.06 -7.69 14.37
N PHE A 94 -6.82 -7.92 13.91
CA PHE A 94 -6.00 -6.89 13.23
C PHE A 94 -6.50 -6.64 11.81
N SER A 95 -6.58 -5.36 11.46
CA SER A 95 -6.95 -4.93 10.11
C SER A 95 -5.87 -4.06 9.49
N ILE A 96 -5.59 -4.26 8.21
CA ILE A 96 -4.72 -3.37 7.42
C ILE A 96 -5.43 -2.97 6.12
N ILE A 97 -5.45 -1.67 5.86
CA ILE A 97 -5.89 -1.09 4.59
C ILE A 97 -4.67 -0.42 3.95
N GLU A 98 -4.15 -1.02 2.89
CA GLU A 98 -3.08 -0.44 2.09
C GLU A 98 -3.68 0.47 1.03
N VAL A 99 -3.25 1.74 1.03
CA VAL A 99 -3.73 2.76 0.10
C VAL A 99 -2.61 3.14 -0.85
N LEU A 100 -2.69 2.72 -2.11
CA LEU A 100 -1.78 3.19 -3.14
C LEU A 100 -2.03 4.66 -3.41
N SER A 101 -0.98 5.46 -3.30
CA SER A 101 -1.04 6.92 -3.40
C SER A 101 0.13 7.46 -4.22
N THR A 102 0.07 8.74 -4.55
CA THR A 102 1.10 9.46 -5.30
C THR A 102 2.14 10.10 -4.38
N CYS A 103 3.33 10.35 -4.93
CA CYS A 103 4.34 11.25 -4.35
C CYS A 103 4.98 12.10 -5.45
N PRO A 104 4.24 13.09 -6.04
CA PRO A 104 4.70 13.84 -7.21
C PRO A 104 6.08 14.46 -7.01
N THR A 105 6.30 15.11 -5.87
CA THR A 105 7.56 15.81 -5.55
C THR A 105 8.77 14.87 -5.61
N ASN A 106 8.72 13.72 -4.92
CA ASN A 106 9.87 12.81 -4.88
C ASN A 106 9.97 11.90 -6.12
N TRP A 107 8.91 11.81 -6.92
CA TRP A 107 8.95 11.15 -8.23
C TRP A 107 9.38 12.10 -9.35
N GLY A 108 9.47 13.43 -9.08
CA GLY A 108 9.78 14.44 -10.09
C GLY A 108 8.71 14.57 -11.18
N MET A 109 7.44 14.40 -10.81
CA MET A 109 6.29 14.34 -11.72
C MET A 109 5.27 15.44 -11.40
N THR A 110 4.50 15.82 -12.39
CA THR A 110 3.26 16.60 -12.15
C THR A 110 2.23 15.72 -11.42
N PRO A 111 1.24 16.30 -10.74
CA PRO A 111 0.17 15.53 -10.10
C PRO A 111 -0.58 14.59 -11.05
N ILE A 112 -0.80 14.98 -12.31
CA ILE A 112 -1.49 14.16 -13.32
C ILE A 112 -0.62 12.96 -13.72
N GLU A 113 0.64 13.19 -14.03
CA GLU A 113 1.60 12.10 -14.35
C GLU A 113 1.74 11.12 -13.18
N ALA A 114 1.74 11.63 -11.95
CA ALA A 114 1.81 10.77 -10.76
C ALA A 114 0.55 9.90 -10.59
N LEU A 115 -0.64 10.41 -10.92
CA LEU A 115 -1.87 9.60 -10.94
C LEU A 115 -1.80 8.51 -12.02
N ASP A 116 -1.30 8.85 -13.22
CA ASP A 116 -1.12 7.88 -14.31
C ASP A 116 -0.10 6.82 -13.93
N ARG A 117 0.98 7.19 -13.27
CA ARG A 117 1.98 6.23 -12.78
C ARG A 117 1.38 5.23 -11.79
N VAL A 118 0.54 5.66 -10.85
CA VAL A 118 -0.15 4.71 -9.96
C VAL A 118 -0.98 3.74 -10.78
N ARG A 119 -1.68 4.22 -11.81
CA ARG A 119 -2.55 3.39 -12.67
C ARG A 119 -1.75 2.40 -13.52
N THR A 120 -0.64 2.84 -14.13
CA THR A 120 0.09 2.07 -15.15
C THR A 120 1.23 1.23 -14.60
N GLU A 121 1.80 1.59 -13.45
CA GLU A 121 2.94 0.90 -12.85
C GLU A 121 2.62 0.28 -11.48
N MET A 122 2.02 1.06 -10.56
CA MET A 122 1.80 0.57 -9.19
C MET A 122 0.68 -0.48 -9.11
N ILE A 123 -0.48 -0.22 -9.72
CA ILE A 123 -1.62 -1.15 -9.66
C ILE A 123 -1.29 -2.50 -10.34
N PRO A 124 -0.60 -2.57 -11.49
CA PRO A 124 -0.18 -3.85 -12.06
C PRO A 124 0.78 -4.63 -11.16
N TYR A 125 1.66 -3.95 -10.42
CA TYR A 125 2.58 -4.59 -9.47
C TYR A 125 1.91 -4.94 -8.14
N TYR A 126 1.04 -4.06 -7.65
CA TYR A 126 0.26 -4.17 -6.42
C TYR A 126 -1.24 -4.24 -6.76
N PRO A 127 -1.78 -5.40 -7.16
CA PRO A 127 -3.18 -5.52 -7.53
C PRO A 127 -4.12 -5.08 -6.39
N LEU A 128 -5.17 -4.33 -6.74
CA LEU A 128 -6.19 -3.92 -5.79
C LEU A 128 -7.08 -5.10 -5.40
N GLY A 129 -7.61 -5.10 -4.19
CA GLY A 129 -8.59 -6.08 -3.75
C GLY A 129 -8.47 -6.47 -2.28
N VAL A 130 -9.29 -7.43 -1.90
CA VAL A 130 -9.30 -8.03 -0.57
C VAL A 130 -8.45 -9.29 -0.59
N PHE A 131 -7.43 -9.34 0.26
CA PHE A 131 -6.48 -10.47 0.39
C PHE A 131 -6.87 -11.38 1.55
N LYS A 132 -7.53 -10.82 2.56
CA LYS A 132 -8.08 -11.57 3.69
C LYS A 132 -9.29 -10.83 4.25
N GLU A 133 -10.33 -11.57 4.56
CA GLU A 133 -11.50 -11.05 5.25
C GLU A 133 -12.16 -12.17 6.08
N GLY A 134 -12.25 -11.97 7.40
CA GLY A 134 -12.88 -12.89 8.33
C GLY A 134 -12.35 -12.69 9.75
N ALA A 135 -13.24 -12.82 10.74
CA ALA A 135 -12.84 -12.73 12.14
C ALA A 135 -11.79 -13.80 12.50
N ILE A 136 -10.79 -13.43 13.30
CA ILE A 136 -9.91 -14.42 13.93
C ILE A 136 -10.69 -15.16 15.02
N ARG A 137 -10.56 -16.48 15.05
CA ARG A 137 -11.20 -17.33 16.06
C ARG A 137 -10.30 -17.43 17.29
#